data_40fdd785b4b4e9ebc4a19cee941b186a
#
_entry.id   40fdd785b4b4e9ebc4a19cee941b186a
#
_cell.length_a   1.000
_cell.length_b   1.000
_cell.length_c   1.000
_cell.angle_alpha   90.00
_cell.angle_beta   90.00
_cell.angle_gamma   90.00
#
_symmetry.space_group_name_H-M   'P 1'
#
loop_
_entity.id
_entity.type
_entity.pdbx_description
1 polymer ?
#
loop_
_entity_poly.entity_id
_entity_poly.type
_entity_poly.pdbx_seq_one_letter_code
_entity_poly.pdbx_strand_id
1 'polypeptide(L)'
;VDGRGNDLEPLNDSDLFKKGATSLRMSEIGYQSKAQKNLNIKYNDLDEFLDEVKSAITTPYPEFENLGLKDSEGEFHQISSGILQIENELYDCIRPKRAGSSGERPYDLLKKEGIKYLEVRGIDLDPEDLAGISKDKILLLDLIMLYCAIKPSSLMSDKEKSIIESNDIAAIN
;
A
#
# COMPACT_ATOMS: atom_id res chain seq x y z
N VAL A 1 16.80 -16.37 5.31
CA VAL A 1 15.48 -16.41 4.69
C VAL A 1 14.50 -16.47 5.83
N ASP A 2 13.88 -15.38 6.11
CA ASP A 2 13.15 -14.97 7.29
C ASP A 2 11.73 -15.57 7.29
N GLY A 3 11.54 -16.88 7.50
CA GLY A 3 10.23 -17.52 7.77
C GLY A 3 9.01 -17.17 6.90
N ARG A 4 9.15 -16.14 6.06
CA ARG A 4 8.19 -15.66 5.09
C ARG A 4 8.33 -16.47 3.81
N GLY A 5 7.54 -17.50 3.65
CA GLY A 5 7.54 -18.27 2.42
C GLY A 5 7.70 -19.77 2.60
N ASN A 6 7.19 -20.32 3.70
CA ASN A 6 7.15 -21.78 3.91
C ASN A 6 6.44 -22.54 2.79
N ASP A 7 5.69 -21.81 1.93
CA ASP A 7 4.93 -22.36 0.80
C ASP A 7 5.59 -22.11 -0.56
N LEU A 8 6.82 -21.57 -0.58
CA LEU A 8 7.56 -21.37 -1.82
C LEU A 8 8.34 -22.63 -2.19
N GLU A 9 8.18 -23.06 -3.42
CA GLU A 9 8.89 -24.17 -4.01
C GLU A 9 10.01 -23.70 -4.91
N PRO A 10 11.20 -24.34 -4.94
CA PRO A 10 12.25 -23.99 -5.87
C PRO A 10 11.83 -24.30 -7.31
N LEU A 11 11.93 -23.30 -8.20
CA LEU A 11 11.73 -23.46 -9.63
C LEU A 11 13.06 -23.85 -10.32
N ASN A 12 14.15 -23.25 -9.85
CA ASN A 12 15.53 -23.54 -10.26
C ASN A 12 16.48 -23.08 -9.14
N ASP A 13 17.80 -22.98 -9.43
CA ASP A 13 18.82 -22.62 -8.44
C ASP A 13 18.69 -21.19 -7.88
N SER A 14 17.99 -20.30 -8.58
CA SER A 14 17.86 -18.88 -8.24
C SER A 14 16.42 -18.44 -7.98
N ASP A 15 15.44 -19.17 -8.50
CA ASP A 15 14.04 -18.74 -8.51
C ASP A 15 13.16 -19.63 -7.65
N LEU A 16 12.21 -19.00 -6.98
CA LEU A 16 11.17 -19.67 -6.19
C LEU A 16 9.80 -19.35 -6.78
N PHE A 17 8.85 -20.27 -6.64
CA PHE A 17 7.47 -20.06 -7.04
C PHE A 17 6.51 -20.55 -5.97
N LYS A 18 5.27 -20.06 -6.01
CA LYS A 18 4.15 -20.60 -5.22
C LYS A 18 3.07 -21.08 -6.17
N LYS A 19 2.77 -22.39 -6.08
CA LYS A 19 1.74 -22.99 -6.92
C LYS A 19 0.37 -22.39 -6.62
N GLY A 20 -0.29 -21.88 -7.67
CA GLY A 20 -1.63 -21.29 -7.59
C GLY A 20 -1.66 -19.83 -7.17
N ALA A 21 -0.54 -19.21 -6.77
CA ALA A 21 -0.53 -17.79 -6.45
C ALA A 21 -0.84 -16.92 -7.68
N THR A 22 -1.73 -15.94 -7.50
CA THR A 22 -2.08 -14.99 -8.57
C THR A 22 -1.17 -13.77 -8.58
N SER A 23 -0.70 -13.32 -7.41
CA SER A 23 0.21 -12.19 -7.27
C SER A 23 1.07 -12.31 -6.03
N LEU A 24 2.31 -12.78 -6.17
CA LEU A 24 3.28 -12.79 -5.06
C LEU A 24 3.64 -11.35 -4.62
N ARG A 25 3.58 -10.37 -5.52
CA ARG A 25 3.82 -8.96 -5.19
C ARG A 25 2.84 -8.43 -4.16
N MET A 26 1.58 -8.81 -4.23
CA MET A 26 0.53 -8.36 -3.30
C MET A 26 0.43 -9.24 -2.04
N SER A 27 1.18 -10.35 -1.98
CA SER A 27 1.22 -11.26 -0.84
C SER A 27 2.11 -10.76 0.31
N GLU A 28 2.12 -11.47 1.43
CA GLU A 28 2.96 -11.14 2.61
C GLU A 28 4.47 -11.14 2.34
N ILE A 29 4.93 -11.78 1.26
CA ILE A 29 6.34 -11.79 0.85
C ILE A 29 6.69 -10.66 -0.14
N GLY A 30 5.70 -9.97 -0.66
CA GLY A 30 5.85 -8.92 -1.68
C GLY A 30 5.83 -7.51 -1.10
N TYR A 31 4.90 -6.70 -1.61
CA TYR A 31 4.79 -5.28 -1.34
C TYR A 31 4.07 -5.02 0.00
N GLN A 32 4.70 -5.36 1.10
CA GLN A 32 4.19 -5.15 2.46
C GLN A 32 5.29 -4.80 3.46
N SER A 33 4.89 -4.15 4.57
CA SER A 33 5.76 -3.85 5.70
C SER A 33 5.18 -4.44 7.00
N LYS A 34 6.03 -5.10 7.80
CA LYS A 34 5.64 -5.61 9.12
C LYS A 34 5.14 -4.50 10.05
N ALA A 35 5.76 -3.32 9.98
CA ALA A 35 5.36 -2.17 10.77
C ALA A 35 3.93 -1.72 10.47
N GLN A 36 3.49 -1.87 9.23
CA GLN A 36 2.17 -1.42 8.76
C GLN A 36 1.06 -2.46 8.94
N LYS A 37 1.38 -3.69 9.35
CA LYS A 37 0.41 -4.80 9.45
C LYS A 37 -0.80 -4.48 10.35
N ASN A 38 -0.61 -3.63 11.35
CA ASN A 38 -1.66 -3.25 12.30
C ASN A 38 -2.25 -1.86 12.03
N LEU A 39 -1.91 -1.22 10.91
CA LEU A 39 -2.54 0.03 10.54
C LEU A 39 -3.99 -0.21 10.13
N ASN A 40 -4.89 0.57 10.72
CA ASN A 40 -6.32 0.52 10.40
C ASN A 40 -6.74 1.74 9.59
N ILE A 41 -6.05 2.02 8.49
CA ILE A 41 -6.37 3.16 7.63
C ILE A 41 -7.66 2.88 6.85
N LYS A 42 -8.62 3.82 6.95
CA LYS A 42 -9.91 3.78 6.25
C LYS A 42 -10.01 4.93 5.25
N TYR A 43 -10.86 4.73 4.27
CA TYR A 43 -11.12 5.69 3.20
C TYR A 43 -12.54 6.26 3.27
N ASN A 44 -13.09 6.42 4.48
CA ASN A 44 -14.45 6.91 4.71
C ASN A 44 -14.59 8.39 4.37
N ASP A 45 -13.61 9.18 4.78
CA ASP A 45 -13.46 10.58 4.41
C ASP A 45 -11.98 11.00 4.41
N LEU A 46 -11.69 12.18 3.87
CA LEU A 46 -10.31 12.65 3.72
C LEU A 46 -9.68 13.02 5.06
N ASP A 47 -10.44 13.60 5.98
CA ASP A 47 -9.90 14.05 7.27
C ASP A 47 -9.55 12.83 8.15
N GLU A 48 -10.42 11.80 8.23
CA GLU A 48 -10.14 10.53 8.91
C GLU A 48 -8.87 9.89 8.32
N PHE A 49 -8.80 9.76 6.99
CA PHE A 49 -7.62 9.22 6.30
C PHE A 49 -6.33 9.98 6.66
N LEU A 50 -6.36 11.31 6.63
CA LEU A 50 -5.20 12.14 6.93
C LEU A 50 -4.78 12.03 8.40
N ASP A 51 -5.72 11.95 9.33
CA ASP A 51 -5.43 11.80 10.75
C ASP A 51 -4.81 10.42 11.05
N GLU A 52 -5.29 9.36 10.41
CA GLU A 52 -4.72 8.00 10.53
C GLU A 52 -3.30 7.95 9.93
N VAL A 53 -3.07 8.52 8.74
CA VAL A 53 -1.72 8.62 8.13
C VAL A 53 -0.78 9.43 9.02
N LYS A 54 -1.23 10.57 9.55
CA LYS A 54 -0.43 11.38 10.48
C LYS A 54 -0.08 10.61 11.75
N SER A 55 -1.04 9.89 12.31
CA SER A 55 -0.81 9.02 13.46
C SER A 55 0.25 7.97 13.16
N ALA A 56 0.19 7.32 12.00
CA ALA A 56 1.18 6.33 11.59
C ALA A 56 2.60 6.91 11.41
N ILE A 57 2.71 8.16 10.95
CA ILE A 57 4.02 8.85 10.81
C ILE A 57 4.58 9.25 12.18
N THR A 58 3.72 9.62 13.13
CA THR A 58 4.16 10.14 14.43
C THR A 58 4.27 9.06 15.52
N THR A 59 3.69 7.88 15.30
CA THR A 59 3.76 6.76 16.24
C THR A 59 5.05 5.96 16.01
N PRO A 60 5.97 5.92 17.00
CA PRO A 60 7.20 5.17 16.84
C PRO A 60 6.96 3.68 16.68
N TYR A 61 7.78 3.02 15.84
CA TYR A 61 7.84 1.59 15.73
C TYR A 61 9.08 1.05 16.45
N PRO A 62 8.94 0.11 17.41
CA PRO A 62 10.05 -0.27 18.31
C PRO A 62 11.33 -0.74 17.60
N GLU A 63 11.20 -1.47 16.49
CA GLU A 63 12.38 -1.92 15.72
C GLU A 63 13.13 -0.73 15.11
N PHE A 64 12.41 0.32 14.65
CA PHE A 64 12.99 1.52 14.07
C PHE A 64 13.58 2.44 15.16
N GLU A 65 12.95 2.51 16.33
CA GLU A 65 13.53 3.24 17.48
C GLU A 65 14.84 2.60 17.92
N ASN A 66 14.89 1.26 18.02
CA ASN A 66 16.08 0.52 18.42
C ASN A 66 17.22 0.67 17.40
N LEU A 67 16.90 0.77 16.11
CA LEU A 67 17.90 1.04 15.07
C LEU A 67 18.53 2.44 15.25
N GLY A 68 17.76 3.42 15.72
CA GLY A 68 18.18 4.81 15.80
C GLY A 68 18.13 5.53 14.45
N LEU A 69 18.21 6.86 14.46
CA LEU A 69 18.18 7.65 13.24
C LEU A 69 19.53 7.73 12.53
N LYS A 70 20.61 7.62 13.30
CA LYS A 70 21.98 7.80 12.83
C LYS A 70 22.88 6.67 13.30
N ASP A 71 23.91 6.39 12.52
CA ASP A 71 25.01 5.50 12.90
C ASP A 71 26.01 6.17 13.85
N SER A 72 27.10 5.45 14.18
CA SER A 72 28.18 5.94 15.02
C SER A 72 29.00 7.08 14.38
N GLU A 73 28.91 7.25 13.07
CA GLU A 73 29.60 8.28 12.29
C GLU A 73 28.72 9.53 12.10
N GLY A 74 27.44 9.48 12.51
CA GLY A 74 26.48 10.57 12.44
C GLY A 74 25.67 10.61 11.13
N GLU A 75 25.83 9.63 10.25
CA GLU A 75 25.08 9.51 9.02
C GLU A 75 23.68 8.95 9.28
N PHE A 76 22.69 9.47 8.53
CA PHE A 76 21.32 9.02 8.65
C PHE A 76 21.09 7.70 7.93
N HIS A 77 20.53 6.69 8.62
CA HIS A 77 20.06 5.45 8.00
C HIS A 77 18.53 5.35 7.89
N GLN A 78 17.81 6.25 8.53
CA GLN A 78 16.36 6.34 8.34
C GLN A 78 15.89 7.78 8.55
N ILE A 79 14.73 8.09 7.98
CA ILE A 79 14.15 9.44 8.00
C ILE A 79 13.50 9.72 9.36
N SER A 80 12.80 8.73 9.90
CA SER A 80 12.13 8.78 11.20
C SER A 80 12.01 7.38 11.80
N SER A 81 11.60 7.27 13.06
CA SER A 81 11.26 6.00 13.70
C SER A 81 9.77 5.67 13.66
N GLY A 82 8.95 6.43 12.93
CA GLY A 82 7.52 6.19 12.81
C GLY A 82 7.17 4.89 12.10
N ILE A 83 5.97 4.35 12.35
CA ILE A 83 5.42 3.20 11.63
C ILE A 83 5.50 3.44 10.11
N LEU A 84 5.17 4.65 9.67
CA LEU A 84 5.50 5.21 8.36
C LEU A 84 6.60 6.26 8.55
N GLN A 85 7.69 6.19 7.82
CA GLN A 85 8.70 7.25 7.86
C GLN A 85 8.23 8.49 7.10
N ILE A 86 7.52 8.28 5.99
CA ILE A 86 6.83 9.32 5.19
C ILE A 86 5.52 8.75 4.62
N GLU A 87 4.61 9.64 4.20
CA GLU A 87 3.30 9.28 3.64
C GLU A 87 3.40 8.35 2.41
N ASN A 88 4.49 8.48 1.65
CA ASN A 88 4.69 7.66 0.44
C ASN A 88 4.97 6.17 0.72
N GLU A 89 5.30 5.83 1.96
CA GLU A 89 5.53 4.44 2.38
C GLU A 89 4.25 3.66 2.69
N LEU A 90 3.09 4.31 2.71
CA LEU A 90 1.83 3.60 2.90
C LEU A 90 1.64 2.56 1.79
N TYR A 91 1.59 1.29 2.19
CA TYR A 91 1.28 0.17 1.29
C TYR A 91 -0.22 -0.03 1.23
N ASP A 92 -0.79 0.31 0.07
CA ASP A 92 -2.20 0.07 -0.20
C ASP A 92 -2.43 -0.10 -1.71
N CYS A 93 -3.52 -0.77 -2.10
CA CYS A 93 -3.86 -1.02 -3.49
C CYS A 93 -4.42 0.23 -4.21
N ILE A 94 -4.90 1.22 -3.43
CA ILE A 94 -5.37 2.51 -3.96
C ILE A 94 -4.96 3.63 -3.01
N ARG A 95 -4.63 4.81 -3.54
CA ARG A 95 -4.26 5.97 -2.73
C ARG A 95 -4.83 7.27 -3.29
N PRO A 96 -5.37 8.16 -2.42
CA PRO A 96 -5.71 9.52 -2.81
C PRO A 96 -4.44 10.32 -3.09
N LYS A 97 -4.43 11.08 -4.15
CA LYS A 97 -3.29 11.88 -4.60
C LYS A 97 -3.66 13.30 -5.01
N ARG A 98 -2.67 14.17 -4.80
CA ARG A 98 -2.62 15.50 -5.40
C ARG A 98 -1.18 15.77 -5.83
N ALA A 99 -1.01 16.22 -7.07
CA ALA A 99 0.27 16.66 -7.57
C ALA A 99 0.57 18.07 -7.03
N GLY A 100 1.79 18.27 -6.59
CA GLY A 100 2.33 19.56 -6.13
C GLY A 100 3.71 19.82 -6.71
N SER A 101 4.34 20.89 -6.25
CA SER A 101 5.70 21.26 -6.61
C SER A 101 6.72 20.38 -5.86
N SER A 102 7.97 20.38 -6.32
CA SER A 102 9.05 19.67 -5.63
C SER A 102 9.22 20.20 -4.19
N GLY A 103 9.26 19.29 -3.23
CA GLY A 103 9.43 19.61 -1.81
C GLY A 103 8.13 19.78 -1.02
N GLU A 104 6.97 19.84 -1.66
CA GLU A 104 5.68 19.83 -0.97
C GLU A 104 5.30 18.42 -0.51
N ARG A 105 4.85 18.30 0.74
CA ARG A 105 4.43 17.01 1.31
C ARG A 105 3.05 16.61 0.81
N PRO A 106 2.85 15.36 0.41
CA PRO A 106 1.54 14.84 -0.01
C PRO A 106 0.43 15.07 1.01
N TYR A 107 0.73 14.90 2.30
CA TYR A 107 -0.20 15.16 3.40
C TYR A 107 -0.72 16.61 3.38
N ASP A 108 0.20 17.58 3.31
CA ASP A 108 -0.16 19.01 3.36
C ASP A 108 -0.97 19.43 2.12
N LEU A 109 -0.61 18.90 0.96
CA LEU A 109 -1.33 19.13 -0.29
C LEU A 109 -2.76 18.57 -0.26
N LEU A 110 -2.92 17.34 0.20
CA LEU A 110 -4.24 16.73 0.34
C LEU A 110 -5.10 17.47 1.34
N LYS A 111 -4.53 17.89 2.48
CA LYS A 111 -5.23 18.64 3.50
C LYS A 111 -5.69 20.02 3.03
N LYS A 112 -4.84 20.72 2.27
CA LYS A 112 -5.10 22.08 1.80
C LYS A 112 -6.06 22.14 0.61
N GLU A 113 -5.91 21.21 -0.32
CA GLU A 113 -6.52 21.30 -1.65
C GLU A 113 -7.43 20.12 -2.01
N GLY A 114 -7.49 19.11 -1.14
CA GLY A 114 -8.28 17.89 -1.37
C GLY A 114 -7.69 16.95 -2.42
N ILE A 115 -8.43 15.90 -2.75
CA ILE A 115 -8.03 14.85 -3.69
C ILE A 115 -8.17 15.38 -5.13
N LYS A 116 -7.14 15.15 -5.97
CA LYS A 116 -7.18 15.45 -7.40
C LYS A 116 -7.39 14.19 -8.25
N TYR A 117 -6.78 13.07 -7.85
CA TYR A 117 -6.90 11.79 -8.53
C TYR A 117 -6.65 10.62 -7.57
N LEU A 118 -6.98 9.41 -8.01
CA LEU A 118 -6.68 8.19 -7.30
C LEU A 118 -5.55 7.44 -8.02
N GLU A 119 -4.58 6.95 -7.28
CA GLU A 119 -3.50 6.10 -7.78
C GLU A 119 -3.87 4.64 -7.51
N VAL A 120 -4.15 3.88 -8.56
CA VAL A 120 -4.39 2.43 -8.44
C VAL A 120 -3.05 1.69 -8.50
N ARG A 121 -2.74 0.93 -7.47
CA ARG A 121 -1.44 0.23 -7.30
C ARG A 121 -1.55 -1.29 -7.24
N GLY A 122 -2.75 -1.82 -7.03
CA GLY A 122 -3.02 -3.25 -6.88
C GLY A 122 -3.00 -4.05 -8.20
N ILE A 123 -2.46 -3.50 -9.30
CA ILE A 123 -2.45 -4.15 -10.61
C ILE A 123 -1.04 -4.59 -10.96
N ASP A 124 -0.90 -5.88 -11.25
CA ASP A 124 0.35 -6.43 -11.74
C ASP A 124 0.52 -6.16 -13.25
N LEU A 125 1.77 -6.08 -13.67
CA LEU A 125 2.10 -5.96 -15.08
C LEU A 125 1.63 -7.20 -15.86
N ASP A 126 1.08 -6.94 -17.04
CA ASP A 126 0.74 -7.98 -18.01
C ASP A 126 1.95 -8.27 -18.91
N PRO A 127 2.58 -9.45 -18.79
CA PRO A 127 3.77 -9.75 -19.55
C PRO A 127 3.50 -9.97 -21.06
N GLU A 128 2.22 -10.15 -21.43
CA GLU A 128 1.81 -10.34 -22.83
C GLU A 128 1.51 -9.02 -23.54
N ASP A 129 1.44 -7.89 -22.79
CA ASP A 129 1.19 -6.56 -23.35
C ASP A 129 2.43 -5.68 -23.27
N LEU A 130 2.80 -5.03 -24.36
CA LEU A 130 3.98 -4.15 -24.44
C LEU A 130 3.90 -2.95 -23.49
N ALA A 131 2.69 -2.49 -23.18
CA ALA A 131 2.46 -1.42 -22.21
C ALA A 131 2.35 -1.93 -20.76
N GLY A 132 2.44 -3.25 -20.54
CA GLY A 132 2.26 -3.89 -19.24
C GLY A 132 0.82 -3.92 -18.74
N ILE A 133 -0.14 -3.44 -19.54
CA ILE A 133 -1.57 -3.47 -19.25
C ILE A 133 -2.38 -3.47 -20.55
N SER A 134 -3.34 -4.38 -20.66
CA SER A 134 -4.19 -4.45 -21.83
C SER A 134 -5.27 -3.35 -21.85
N LYS A 135 -5.73 -2.99 -23.04
CA LYS A 135 -6.83 -2.02 -23.23
C LYS A 135 -8.09 -2.43 -22.46
N ASP A 136 -8.42 -3.71 -22.45
CA ASP A 136 -9.62 -4.22 -21.78
C ASP A 136 -9.52 -4.07 -20.26
N LYS A 137 -8.32 -4.26 -19.67
CA LYS A 137 -8.07 -3.99 -18.24
C LYS A 137 -8.24 -2.50 -17.92
N ILE A 138 -7.75 -1.60 -18.78
CA ILE A 138 -7.94 -0.14 -18.60
C ILE A 138 -9.44 0.20 -18.64
N LEU A 139 -10.19 -0.29 -19.63
CA LEU A 139 -11.62 -0.05 -19.73
C LEU A 139 -12.41 -0.61 -18.54
N LEU A 140 -12.03 -1.79 -18.04
CA LEU A 140 -12.63 -2.37 -16.84
C LEU A 140 -12.40 -1.49 -15.62
N LEU A 141 -11.17 -0.97 -15.44
CA LEU A 141 -10.85 -0.05 -14.34
C LEU A 141 -11.67 1.24 -14.43
N ASP A 142 -11.77 1.83 -15.60
CA ASP A 142 -12.58 3.04 -15.83
C ASP A 142 -14.05 2.79 -15.47
N LEU A 143 -14.60 1.65 -15.85
CA LEU A 143 -15.98 1.26 -15.53
C LEU A 143 -16.17 1.05 -14.01
N ILE A 144 -15.21 0.40 -13.33
CA ILE A 144 -15.25 0.22 -11.87
C ILE A 144 -15.20 1.58 -11.17
N MET A 145 -14.28 2.46 -11.57
CA MET A 145 -14.13 3.79 -10.99
C MET A 145 -15.40 4.63 -11.20
N LEU A 146 -15.99 4.60 -12.40
CA LEU A 146 -17.25 5.28 -12.70
C LEU A 146 -18.39 4.71 -11.84
N TYR A 147 -18.51 3.39 -11.74
CA TYR A 147 -19.52 2.74 -10.90
C TYR A 147 -19.39 3.17 -9.44
N CYS A 148 -18.16 3.18 -8.90
CA CYS A 148 -17.92 3.64 -7.53
C CYS A 148 -18.25 5.11 -7.31
N ALA A 149 -18.03 5.95 -8.34
CA ALA A 149 -18.33 7.39 -8.27
C ALA A 149 -19.83 7.72 -8.24
N ILE A 150 -20.67 6.87 -8.85
CA ILE A 150 -22.13 7.11 -8.95
C ILE A 150 -22.94 6.31 -7.95
N LYS A 151 -22.40 5.21 -7.42
CA LYS A 151 -23.10 4.35 -6.45
C LYS A 151 -23.02 4.94 -5.05
N PRO A 152 -24.14 5.09 -4.33
CA PRO A 152 -24.10 5.41 -2.90
C PRO A 152 -23.31 4.35 -2.13
N SER A 153 -22.39 4.80 -1.27
CA SER A 153 -21.58 3.94 -0.43
C SER A 153 -21.81 4.31 1.04
N SER A 154 -22.02 3.32 1.89
CA SER A 154 -21.97 3.48 3.35
C SER A 154 -20.53 3.59 3.82
N LEU A 155 -20.34 4.13 5.03
CA LEU A 155 -19.03 4.14 5.67
C LEU A 155 -18.56 2.70 5.92
N MET A 156 -17.28 2.45 5.67
CA MET A 156 -16.64 1.15 5.91
C MET A 156 -16.57 0.87 7.42
N SER A 157 -17.13 -0.25 7.84
CA SER A 157 -17.00 -0.75 9.20
C SER A 157 -15.73 -1.59 9.38
N ASP A 158 -15.27 -1.79 10.62
CA ASP A 158 -14.14 -2.68 10.92
C ASP A 158 -14.39 -4.13 10.47
N LYS A 159 -15.66 -4.58 10.51
CA LYS A 159 -16.07 -5.89 10.02
C LYS A 159 -15.88 -6.00 8.49
N GLU A 160 -16.28 -4.99 7.75
CA GLU A 160 -16.09 -4.97 6.28
C GLU A 160 -14.61 -4.93 5.93
N LYS A 161 -13.82 -4.16 6.66
CA LYS A 161 -12.36 -4.14 6.47
C LYS A 161 -11.75 -5.53 6.66
N SER A 162 -12.09 -6.24 7.74
CA SER A 162 -11.62 -7.62 7.97
C SER A 162 -12.04 -8.59 6.87
N ILE A 163 -13.22 -8.40 6.26
CA ILE A 163 -13.68 -9.20 5.12
C ILE A 163 -12.84 -8.90 3.89
N ILE A 164 -12.53 -7.61 3.62
CA ILE A 164 -11.68 -7.20 2.50
C ILE A 164 -10.30 -7.83 2.64
N GLU A 165 -9.66 -7.71 3.81
CA GLU A 165 -8.35 -8.32 4.10
C GLU A 165 -8.35 -9.83 3.88
N SER A 166 -9.43 -10.52 4.31
CA SER A 166 -9.58 -11.96 4.11
C SER A 166 -9.74 -12.32 2.61
N ASN A 167 -10.48 -11.48 1.86
CA ASN A 167 -10.66 -11.66 0.43
C ASN A 167 -9.35 -11.41 -0.34
N ASP A 168 -8.56 -10.41 0.07
CA ASP A 168 -7.26 -10.13 -0.54
C ASP A 168 -6.33 -11.31 -0.39
N ILE A 169 -6.24 -11.90 0.83
CA ILE A 169 -5.45 -13.10 1.08
C ILE A 169 -5.95 -14.28 0.21
N ALA A 170 -7.28 -14.47 0.11
CA ALA A 170 -7.86 -15.55 -0.69
C ALA A 170 -7.63 -15.36 -2.20
N ALA A 171 -7.62 -14.11 -2.68
CA ALA A 171 -7.36 -13.81 -4.10
C ALA A 171 -5.89 -13.97 -4.50
N ILE A 172 -4.96 -13.80 -3.53
CA ILE A 172 -3.51 -13.92 -3.76
C ILE A 172 -3.05 -15.38 -3.76
N ASN A 173 -3.67 -16.22 -2.97
CA ASN A 173 -3.32 -17.63 -2.77
C ASN A 173 -4.17 -18.58 -3.59
#